data_885ef666c96949b36facb1bd01994ace
#
_entry.id   885ef666c96949b36facb1bd01994ace
#
_cell.length_a   1.000
_cell.length_b   1.000
_cell.length_c   1.000
_cell.angle_alpha   90.00
_cell.angle_beta   90.00
_cell.angle_gamma   90.00
#
_symmetry.space_group_name_H-M   'P 1'
#
loop_
_entity.id
_entity.type
_entity.pdbx_description
1 polymer ?
#
loop_
_entity_poly.entity_id
_entity_poly.type
_entity_poly.pdbx_seq_one_letter_code
_entity_poly.pdbx_strand_id
1 'polypeptide(L)'
;MLECYQYKKGGINSINMKKKVIVQLRNFEKKDALVLSERIYQELTTAQIEDMICLWNTKQHDGKYFEMFAIVASGKVVGRLSLYSYKDKTISIGPEIFPEYRGKCFAKAAMIKAIGIAKEKGYSMISQQIRVDNEASIALHTSLGFEMVGIPFVNSKGNNVCMYEKSLR
;
A
#
# COMPACT_ATOMS: atom_id res chain seq x y z
N MET A 1 -5.31 -18.47 -4.09
CA MET A 1 -5.33 -17.13 -4.75
C MET A 1 -6.34 -16.27 -4.00
N LEU A 2 -5.86 -15.28 -3.21
CA LEU A 2 -6.74 -14.39 -2.44
C LEU A 2 -7.27 -13.29 -3.38
N GLU A 3 -8.48 -13.45 -3.86
CA GLU A 3 -9.15 -12.44 -4.67
C GLU A 3 -9.95 -11.47 -3.78
N CYS A 4 -9.94 -10.20 -4.12
CA CYS A 4 -10.72 -9.18 -3.41
C CYS A 4 -11.99 -8.86 -4.20
N TYR A 5 -13.14 -8.96 -3.53
CA TYR A 5 -14.45 -8.73 -4.12
C TYR A 5 -15.20 -7.62 -3.39
N GLN A 6 -15.92 -6.78 -4.12
CA GLN A 6 -16.90 -5.87 -3.53
C GLN A 6 -18.30 -6.47 -3.60
N TYR A 7 -19.04 -6.35 -2.50
CA TYR A 7 -20.46 -6.68 -2.48
C TYR A 7 -21.28 -5.40 -2.76
N LYS A 8 -22.13 -5.40 -3.77
CA LYS A 8 -23.19 -4.40 -3.88
C LYS A 8 -24.37 -4.86 -3.01
N LYS A 9 -24.80 -4.04 -2.05
CA LYS A 9 -26.09 -4.23 -1.41
C LYS A 9 -27.17 -3.98 -2.47
N GLY A 10 -27.85 -5.02 -2.89
CA GLY A 10 -29.00 -4.95 -3.80
C GLY A 10 -30.28 -5.16 -3.04
N GLY A 11 -31.36 -4.51 -3.48
CA GLY A 11 -32.73 -4.80 -3.01
C GLY A 11 -33.20 -6.18 -3.48
N ILE A 12 -34.39 -6.58 -3.04
CA ILE A 12 -35.01 -7.92 -3.01
C ILE A 12 -35.10 -8.63 -4.38
N ASN A 13 -34.20 -8.59 -5.28
CA ASN A 13 -34.10 -9.42 -6.50
C ASN A 13 -32.80 -9.20 -7.27
N SER A 14 -31.74 -8.71 -6.63
CA SER A 14 -30.47 -8.55 -7.32
C SER A 14 -29.56 -9.74 -7.04
N ILE A 15 -29.15 -10.42 -8.10
CA ILE A 15 -28.07 -11.40 -8.10
C ILE A 15 -26.83 -10.68 -7.52
N ASN A 16 -26.32 -11.20 -6.40
CA ASN A 16 -25.11 -10.69 -5.74
C ASN A 16 -23.89 -10.97 -6.65
N MET A 17 -23.65 -10.12 -7.65
CA MET A 17 -22.46 -10.23 -8.48
C MET A 17 -21.25 -9.76 -7.70
N LYS A 18 -20.37 -10.68 -7.34
CA LYS A 18 -19.03 -10.40 -6.82
C LYS A 18 -18.22 -9.74 -7.94
N LYS A 19 -18.03 -8.42 -7.87
CA LYS A 19 -17.18 -7.73 -8.84
C LYS A 19 -15.72 -7.85 -8.40
N LYS A 20 -14.89 -8.48 -9.23
CA LYS A 20 -13.44 -8.56 -9.01
C LYS A 20 -12.85 -7.14 -8.99
N VAL A 21 -12.16 -6.79 -7.90
CA VAL A 21 -11.46 -5.50 -7.80
C VAL A 21 -10.10 -5.66 -8.48
N ILE A 22 -9.89 -4.91 -9.56
CA ILE A 22 -8.65 -4.94 -10.32
C ILE A 22 -7.93 -3.61 -10.11
N VAL A 23 -6.68 -3.67 -9.68
CA VAL A 23 -5.76 -2.53 -9.65
C VAL A 23 -4.51 -2.87 -10.44
N GLN A 24 -3.85 -1.84 -10.95
CA GLN A 24 -2.50 -1.90 -11.50
C GLN A 24 -1.55 -1.18 -10.55
N LEU A 25 -0.36 -1.73 -10.35
CA LEU A 25 0.77 -1.03 -9.75
C LEU A 25 1.72 -0.62 -10.88
N ARG A 26 2.05 0.66 -10.96
CA ARG A 26 3.08 1.19 -11.85
C ARG A 26 3.89 2.26 -11.14
N ASN A 27 5.08 2.53 -11.59
CA ASN A 27 5.82 3.68 -11.09
C ASN A 27 5.06 4.98 -11.41
N PHE A 28 5.28 6.01 -10.61
CA PHE A 28 4.73 7.33 -10.87
C PHE A 28 5.38 7.94 -12.11
N GLU A 29 4.62 8.69 -12.88
CA GLU A 29 5.04 9.48 -14.03
C GLU A 29 4.90 10.97 -13.71
N LYS A 30 5.64 11.85 -14.38
CA LYS A 30 5.55 13.30 -14.16
C LYS A 30 4.12 13.85 -14.25
N LYS A 31 3.30 13.30 -15.17
CA LYS A 31 1.89 13.67 -15.31
C LYS A 31 1.04 13.41 -14.04
N ASP A 32 1.51 12.56 -13.12
CA ASP A 32 0.82 12.27 -11.86
C ASP A 32 1.12 13.33 -10.78
N ALA A 33 2.04 14.27 -11.03
CA ALA A 33 2.42 15.31 -10.05
C ALA A 33 1.21 16.13 -9.61
N LEU A 34 0.30 16.45 -10.53
CA LEU A 34 -0.91 17.21 -10.22
C LEU A 34 -1.79 16.48 -9.21
N VAL A 35 -2.07 15.19 -9.42
CA VAL A 35 -2.92 14.42 -8.49
C VAL A 35 -2.23 14.24 -7.13
N LEU A 36 -0.91 14.17 -7.09
CA LEU A 36 -0.16 14.09 -5.82
C LEU A 36 -0.19 15.42 -5.06
N SER A 37 -0.08 16.59 -5.75
CA SER A 37 -0.18 17.89 -5.10
C SER A 37 -1.58 18.13 -4.52
N GLU A 38 -2.63 17.75 -5.24
CA GLU A 38 -4.00 17.91 -4.78
C GLU A 38 -4.38 17.01 -3.61
N ARG A 39 -3.76 15.82 -3.49
CA ARG A 39 -4.21 14.77 -2.56
C ARG A 39 -3.31 14.55 -1.36
N ILE A 40 -2.01 14.82 -1.49
CA ILE A 40 -1.02 14.44 -0.46
C ILE A 40 -0.08 15.59 -0.12
N TYR A 41 0.46 16.27 -1.13
CA TYR A 41 1.55 17.24 -0.99
C TYR A 41 1.10 18.64 -1.38
N GLN A 42 0.05 19.14 -0.72
CA GLN A 42 -0.56 20.44 -1.03
C GLN A 42 0.40 21.61 -0.80
N GLU A 43 1.43 21.42 0.02
CA GLU A 43 2.47 22.40 0.33
C GLU A 43 3.60 22.43 -0.70
N LEU A 44 3.67 21.46 -1.63
CA LEU A 44 4.72 21.35 -2.64
C LEU A 44 4.24 21.84 -4.00
N THR A 45 5.14 22.49 -4.74
CA THR A 45 4.90 22.82 -6.14
C THR A 45 4.94 21.57 -7.02
N THR A 46 4.29 21.62 -8.19
CA THR A 46 4.30 20.51 -9.15
C THR A 46 5.74 20.13 -9.55
N ALA A 47 6.63 21.12 -9.74
CA ALA A 47 8.03 20.85 -10.06
C ALA A 47 8.75 20.06 -8.95
N GLN A 48 8.55 20.44 -7.68
CA GLN A 48 9.12 19.69 -6.54
C GLN A 48 8.59 18.24 -6.47
N ILE A 49 7.32 18.04 -6.82
CA ILE A 49 6.73 16.69 -6.87
C ILE A 49 7.30 15.89 -8.05
N GLU A 50 7.54 16.53 -9.21
CA GLU A 50 8.20 15.87 -10.34
C GLU A 50 9.61 15.41 -9.98
N ASP A 51 10.39 16.25 -9.28
CA ASP A 51 11.71 15.88 -8.78
C ASP A 51 11.64 14.72 -7.79
N MET A 52 10.66 14.74 -6.89
CA MET A 52 10.41 13.64 -5.96
C MET A 52 10.05 12.35 -6.69
N ILE A 53 9.23 12.40 -7.75
CA ILE A 53 8.93 11.24 -8.60
C ILE A 53 10.20 10.72 -9.28
N CYS A 54 11.06 11.60 -9.77
CA CYS A 54 12.36 11.19 -10.35
C CYS A 54 13.20 10.44 -9.32
N LEU A 55 13.27 10.92 -8.07
CA LEU A 55 13.98 10.24 -6.98
C LEU A 55 13.35 8.86 -6.67
N TRP A 56 12.03 8.74 -6.58
CA TRP A 56 11.37 7.45 -6.36
C TRP A 56 11.70 6.43 -7.46
N ASN A 57 11.84 6.90 -8.70
CA ASN A 57 12.13 6.05 -9.86
C ASN A 57 13.59 5.59 -9.92
N THR A 58 14.48 6.12 -9.05
CA THR A 58 15.82 5.53 -8.84
C THR A 58 15.77 4.18 -8.12
N LYS A 59 14.63 3.88 -7.48
CA LYS A 59 14.39 2.66 -6.69
C LYS A 59 15.35 2.47 -5.53
N GLN A 60 15.87 3.58 -4.99
CA GLN A 60 16.80 3.62 -3.86
C GLN A 60 16.44 4.74 -2.88
N HIS A 61 16.68 4.47 -1.61
CA HIS A 61 16.63 5.46 -0.54
C HIS A 61 17.64 5.05 0.54
N ASP A 62 18.59 5.94 0.84
CA ASP A 62 19.69 5.69 1.79
C ASP A 62 20.43 4.36 1.53
N GLY A 63 20.74 4.09 0.25
CA GLY A 63 21.44 2.88 -0.17
C GLY A 63 20.63 1.57 -0.07
N LYS A 64 19.35 1.66 0.27
CA LYS A 64 18.43 0.52 0.35
C LYS A 64 17.42 0.55 -0.77
N TYR A 65 16.89 -0.64 -1.12
CA TYR A 65 15.80 -0.70 -2.09
C TYR A 65 14.57 0.03 -1.55
N PHE A 66 14.08 0.93 -2.38
CA PHE A 66 12.82 1.65 -2.20
C PHE A 66 12.11 1.76 -3.54
N GLU A 67 10.83 1.48 -3.59
CA GLU A 67 10.03 1.70 -4.79
C GLU A 67 8.65 2.26 -4.41
N MET A 68 8.24 3.32 -5.08
CA MET A 68 6.94 3.94 -4.91
C MET A 68 6.07 3.66 -6.13
N PHE A 69 4.91 3.06 -5.89
CA PHE A 69 3.93 2.75 -6.93
C PHE A 69 2.70 3.65 -6.83
N ALA A 70 2.20 4.08 -7.96
CA ALA A 70 0.83 4.51 -8.13
C ALA A 70 -0.09 3.27 -8.11
N ILE A 71 -1.14 3.32 -7.31
CA ILE A 71 -2.25 2.36 -7.36
C ILE A 71 -3.26 2.91 -8.36
N VAL A 72 -3.43 2.21 -9.48
CA VAL A 72 -4.32 2.65 -10.57
C VAL A 72 -5.54 1.73 -10.65
N ALA A 73 -6.73 2.31 -10.63
CA ALA A 73 -8.00 1.61 -10.82
C ALA A 73 -8.84 2.35 -11.86
N SER A 74 -9.35 1.63 -12.85
CA SER A 74 -10.15 2.21 -13.96
C SER A 74 -9.49 3.46 -14.59
N GLY A 75 -8.17 3.39 -14.82
CA GLY A 75 -7.38 4.45 -15.45
C GLY A 75 -7.05 5.66 -14.56
N LYS A 76 -7.49 5.66 -13.29
CA LYS A 76 -7.23 6.77 -12.34
C LYS A 76 -6.26 6.33 -11.26
N VAL A 77 -5.37 7.22 -10.84
CA VAL A 77 -4.57 7.03 -9.63
C VAL A 77 -5.49 7.17 -8.43
N VAL A 78 -5.60 6.12 -7.62
CA VAL A 78 -6.50 6.04 -6.46
C VAL A 78 -5.75 6.01 -5.13
N GLY A 79 -4.41 5.98 -5.20
CA GLY A 79 -3.53 5.92 -4.05
C GLY A 79 -2.10 5.62 -4.43
N ARG A 80 -1.29 5.37 -3.42
CA ARG A 80 0.12 4.99 -3.57
C ARG A 80 0.46 3.77 -2.72
N LEU A 81 1.55 3.10 -3.05
CA LEU A 81 2.09 1.99 -2.26
C LEU A 81 3.61 2.04 -2.31
N SER A 82 4.24 1.99 -1.15
CA SER A 82 5.70 1.92 -1.03
C SER A 82 6.18 0.51 -0.71
N LEU A 83 7.30 0.13 -1.29
CA LEU A 83 8.14 -0.99 -0.86
C LEU A 83 9.45 -0.41 -0.33
N TYR A 84 9.85 -0.79 0.88
CA TYR A 84 11.07 -0.32 1.51
C TYR A 84 11.80 -1.48 2.22
N SER A 85 13.03 -1.77 1.77
CA SER A 85 13.91 -2.74 2.42
C SER A 85 14.69 -2.09 3.55
N TYR A 86 14.59 -2.62 4.77
CA TYR A 86 15.29 -2.06 5.92
C TYR A 86 16.22 -3.04 6.64
N LYS A 87 16.05 -4.32 6.41
CA LYS A 87 16.86 -5.40 7.00
C LYS A 87 16.97 -6.55 5.99
N ASP A 88 17.95 -7.42 6.18
CA ASP A 88 18.21 -8.58 5.31
C ASP A 88 16.95 -9.35 4.97
N LYS A 89 16.66 -9.48 3.68
CA LYS A 89 15.49 -10.19 3.13
C LYS A 89 14.14 -9.83 3.76
N THR A 90 14.10 -8.69 4.48
CA THR A 90 12.87 -8.14 5.10
C THR A 90 12.51 -6.83 4.43
N ILE A 91 11.25 -6.70 4.03
CA ILE A 91 10.70 -5.53 3.35
C ILE A 91 9.46 -5.03 4.08
N SER A 92 9.19 -3.72 4.02
CA SER A 92 7.95 -3.09 4.46
C SER A 92 7.09 -2.76 3.25
N ILE A 93 5.76 -2.86 3.38
CA ILE A 93 4.78 -2.52 2.35
C ILE A 93 3.76 -1.55 2.93
N GLY A 94 3.73 -0.30 2.43
CA GLY A 94 2.84 0.74 2.93
C GLY A 94 1.83 1.21 1.88
N PRO A 95 0.59 0.68 1.86
CA PRO A 95 -0.46 1.20 0.99
C PRO A 95 -1.13 2.43 1.59
N GLU A 96 -1.43 3.42 0.76
CA GLU A 96 -2.25 4.57 1.11
C GLU A 96 -3.27 4.81 -0.01
N ILE A 97 -4.55 4.78 0.33
CA ILE A 97 -5.66 5.04 -0.60
C ILE A 97 -6.22 6.45 -0.32
N PHE A 98 -6.39 7.24 -1.36
CA PHE A 98 -6.99 8.57 -1.24
C PHE A 98 -8.39 8.48 -0.65
N PRO A 99 -8.80 9.45 0.21
CA PRO A 99 -10.02 9.34 1.01
C PRO A 99 -11.27 8.93 0.22
N GLU A 100 -11.50 9.50 -0.94
CA GLU A 100 -12.67 9.27 -1.79
C GLU A 100 -12.70 7.88 -2.46
N TYR A 101 -11.58 7.17 -2.41
CA TYR A 101 -11.44 5.81 -2.97
C TYR A 101 -11.39 4.72 -1.91
N ARG A 102 -11.45 5.07 -0.60
CA ARG A 102 -11.46 4.10 0.50
C ARG A 102 -12.71 3.23 0.49
N GLY A 103 -12.69 2.13 1.24
CA GLY A 103 -13.81 1.21 1.35
C GLY A 103 -14.09 0.35 0.10
N LYS A 104 -13.23 0.45 -0.94
CA LYS A 104 -13.43 -0.23 -2.24
C LYS A 104 -12.45 -1.38 -2.48
N CYS A 105 -11.83 -1.91 -1.43
CA CYS A 105 -10.85 -3.00 -1.46
C CYS A 105 -9.57 -2.73 -2.29
N PHE A 106 -9.31 -1.49 -2.73
CA PHE A 106 -8.13 -1.18 -3.53
C PHE A 106 -6.82 -1.44 -2.78
N ALA A 107 -6.75 -1.11 -1.47
CA ALA A 107 -5.58 -1.41 -0.65
C ALA A 107 -5.27 -2.91 -0.62
N LYS A 108 -6.28 -3.76 -0.40
CA LYS A 108 -6.12 -5.22 -0.37
C LYS A 108 -5.63 -5.76 -1.71
N ALA A 109 -6.23 -5.32 -2.81
CA ALA A 109 -5.82 -5.74 -4.16
C ALA A 109 -4.38 -5.27 -4.49
N ALA A 110 -3.99 -4.07 -4.08
CA ALA A 110 -2.64 -3.54 -4.24
C ALA A 110 -1.61 -4.33 -3.41
N MET A 111 -1.94 -4.61 -2.14
CA MET A 111 -1.08 -5.40 -1.25
C MET A 111 -0.82 -6.81 -1.77
N ILE A 112 -1.84 -7.49 -2.33
CA ILE A 112 -1.67 -8.82 -2.93
C ILE A 112 -0.61 -8.79 -4.05
N LYS A 113 -0.66 -7.77 -4.93
CA LYS A 113 0.33 -7.59 -5.99
C LYS A 113 1.72 -7.26 -5.43
N ALA A 114 1.80 -6.37 -4.44
CA ALA A 114 3.06 -5.97 -3.81
C ALA A 114 3.73 -7.14 -3.06
N ILE A 115 2.95 -8.02 -2.43
CA ILE A 115 3.45 -9.27 -1.83
C ILE A 115 4.08 -10.17 -2.91
N GLY A 116 3.46 -10.28 -4.09
CA GLY A 116 4.03 -11.00 -5.24
C GLY A 116 5.38 -10.39 -5.66
N ILE A 117 5.43 -9.08 -5.86
CA ILE A 117 6.67 -8.36 -6.22
C ILE A 117 7.77 -8.59 -5.16
N ALA A 118 7.43 -8.54 -3.87
CA ALA A 118 8.38 -8.79 -2.80
C ALA A 118 8.97 -10.22 -2.87
N LYS A 119 8.13 -11.22 -3.14
CA LYS A 119 8.57 -12.62 -3.36
C LYS A 119 9.50 -12.75 -4.57
N GLU A 120 9.13 -12.19 -5.70
CA GLU A 120 9.92 -12.21 -6.94
C GLU A 120 11.29 -11.55 -6.75
N LYS A 121 11.38 -10.53 -5.88
CA LYS A 121 12.64 -9.87 -5.50
C LYS A 121 13.47 -10.66 -4.47
N GLY A 122 13.00 -11.81 -4.01
CA GLY A 122 13.73 -12.68 -3.09
C GLY A 122 13.62 -12.30 -1.61
N TYR A 123 12.68 -11.44 -1.23
CA TYR A 123 12.39 -11.19 0.17
C TYR A 123 11.69 -12.39 0.79
N SER A 124 12.03 -12.71 2.03
CA SER A 124 11.47 -13.84 2.78
C SER A 124 10.48 -13.42 3.87
N MET A 125 10.46 -12.13 4.20
CA MET A 125 9.64 -11.57 5.27
C MET A 125 9.11 -10.20 4.88
N ILE A 126 7.84 -9.94 5.20
CA ILE A 126 7.31 -8.59 5.26
C ILE A 126 7.10 -8.24 6.73
N SER A 127 7.57 -7.07 7.16
CA SER A 127 7.42 -6.58 8.52
C SER A 127 6.96 -5.13 8.50
N GLN A 128 5.90 -4.83 9.25
CA GLN A 128 5.21 -3.54 9.21
C GLN A 128 4.83 -3.07 10.61
N GLN A 129 5.11 -1.80 10.91
CA GLN A 129 4.56 -1.15 12.10
C GLN A 129 3.15 -0.65 11.80
N ILE A 130 2.20 -1.05 12.62
CA ILE A 130 0.81 -0.58 12.52
C ILE A 130 0.42 0.06 13.84
N ARG A 131 -0.15 1.26 13.81
CA ARG A 131 -0.65 1.93 15.00
C ARG A 131 -1.76 1.10 15.64
N VAL A 132 -1.75 1.02 16.97
CA VAL A 132 -2.70 0.20 17.73
C VAL A 132 -4.15 0.66 17.57
N ASP A 133 -4.37 1.93 17.22
CA ASP A 133 -5.68 2.55 16.97
C ASP A 133 -6.11 2.50 15.50
N ASN A 134 -5.29 1.96 14.58
CA ASN A 134 -5.59 1.89 13.16
C ASN A 134 -6.27 0.56 12.81
N GLU A 135 -7.53 0.41 13.24
CA GLU A 135 -8.34 -0.79 13.02
C GLU A 135 -8.41 -1.20 11.55
N ALA A 136 -8.52 -0.22 10.63
CA ALA A 136 -8.60 -0.48 9.20
C ALA A 136 -7.30 -1.13 8.66
N SER A 137 -6.14 -0.66 9.12
CA SER A 137 -4.86 -1.25 8.75
C SER A 137 -4.68 -2.64 9.37
N ILE A 138 -5.04 -2.79 10.64
CA ILE A 138 -5.00 -4.09 11.34
C ILE A 138 -5.84 -5.11 10.58
N ALA A 139 -7.11 -4.80 10.30
CA ALA A 139 -8.02 -5.68 9.57
C ALA A 139 -7.49 -6.03 8.17
N LEU A 140 -6.93 -5.05 7.44
CA LEU A 140 -6.31 -5.27 6.13
C LEU A 140 -5.17 -6.29 6.23
N HIS A 141 -4.20 -6.06 7.12
CA HIS A 141 -3.01 -6.92 7.24
C HIS A 141 -3.38 -8.32 7.74
N THR A 142 -4.22 -8.43 8.78
CA THR A 142 -4.71 -9.73 9.28
C THR A 142 -5.44 -10.51 8.18
N SER A 143 -6.26 -9.83 7.36
CA SER A 143 -6.97 -10.47 6.23
C SER A 143 -6.04 -10.99 5.12
N LEU A 144 -4.77 -10.58 5.14
CA LEU A 144 -3.71 -11.02 4.22
C LEU A 144 -2.74 -12.00 4.86
N GLY A 145 -3.04 -12.46 6.09
CA GLY A 145 -2.23 -13.43 6.83
C GLY A 145 -0.98 -12.84 7.46
N PHE A 146 -1.01 -11.56 7.83
CA PHE A 146 -0.02 -10.99 8.74
C PHE A 146 -0.41 -11.34 10.17
N GLU A 147 0.57 -11.60 11.00
CA GLU A 147 0.43 -11.89 12.42
C GLU A 147 1.10 -10.81 13.25
N MET A 148 0.47 -10.45 14.37
CA MET A 148 1.09 -9.53 15.33
C MET A 148 2.23 -10.22 16.05
N VAL A 149 3.38 -9.53 16.16
CA VAL A 149 4.59 -10.04 16.82
C VAL A 149 4.98 -9.10 17.94
N GLY A 150 5.24 -9.67 19.12
CA GLY A 150 5.64 -8.93 20.31
C GLY A 150 4.50 -8.15 20.98
N ILE A 151 4.88 -7.11 21.70
CA ILE A 151 3.96 -6.23 22.45
C ILE A 151 3.98 -4.83 21.82
N PRO A 152 2.94 -3.99 22.03
CA PRO A 152 2.95 -2.60 21.62
C PRO A 152 4.14 -1.81 22.18
N PHE A 153 4.66 -0.88 21.38
CA PHE A 153 5.75 0.01 21.76
C PHE A 153 5.60 1.39 21.11
N VAL A 154 6.25 2.40 21.65
CA VAL A 154 6.31 3.73 21.07
C VAL A 154 7.48 3.79 20.10
N ASN A 155 7.21 4.08 18.82
CA ASN A 155 8.25 4.18 17.79
C ASN A 155 8.96 5.56 17.83
N SER A 156 9.99 5.74 17.00
CA SER A 156 10.78 6.99 16.92
C SER A 156 9.96 8.24 16.52
N LYS A 157 8.75 8.05 15.99
CA LYS A 157 7.81 9.13 15.64
C LYS A 157 6.79 9.42 16.75
N GLY A 158 6.94 8.79 17.91
CA GLY A 158 6.01 8.96 19.04
C GLY A 158 4.68 8.22 18.90
N ASN A 159 4.53 7.34 17.91
CA ASN A 159 3.30 6.58 17.74
C ASN A 159 3.35 5.25 18.51
N ASN A 160 2.24 4.89 19.18
CA ASN A 160 2.06 3.57 19.76
C ASN A 160 1.70 2.56 18.66
N VAL A 161 2.57 1.57 18.43
CA VAL A 161 2.49 0.64 17.32
C VAL A 161 2.71 -0.80 17.75
N CYS A 162 2.19 -1.74 16.97
CA CYS A 162 2.58 -3.16 17.01
C CYS A 162 3.32 -3.53 15.72
N MET A 163 4.19 -4.53 15.81
CA MET A 163 4.77 -5.16 14.63
C MET A 163 3.78 -6.20 14.07
N TYR A 164 3.63 -6.19 12.76
CA TYR A 164 2.90 -7.22 12.02
C TYR A 164 3.82 -7.81 10.98
N GLU A 165 3.91 -9.12 10.95
CA GLU A 165 4.83 -9.84 10.08
C GLU A 165 4.09 -10.88 9.24
N LYS A 166 4.64 -11.12 8.05
CA LYS A 166 4.19 -12.17 7.15
C LYS A 166 5.37 -12.85 6.50
N SER A 167 5.51 -14.17 6.73
CA SER A 167 6.46 -15.00 5.99
C SER A 167 6.04 -15.10 4.51
N LEU A 168 7.03 -15.03 3.63
CA LEU A 168 6.89 -15.17 2.17
C LEU A 168 7.38 -16.53 1.64
N ARG A 169 7.77 -17.43 2.53
CA ARG A 169 8.20 -18.78 2.20
C ARG A 169 7.03 -19.64 1.73
#